data_1f9d23de1418dd3ea0ca8c0bc7978001
#
_entry.id   1f9d23de1418dd3ea0ca8c0bc7978001
#
_cell.length_a   1.000
_cell.length_b   1.000
_cell.length_c   1.000
_cell.angle_alpha   90.00
_cell.angle_beta   90.00
_cell.angle_gamma   90.00
#
_symmetry.space_group_name_H-M   'P 1'
#
loop_
_entity.id
_entity.type
_entity.pdbx_description
1 polymer ?
#
loop_
_entity_poly.entity_id
_entity_poly.type
_entity_poly.pdbx_seq_one_letter_code
_entity_poly.pdbx_strand_id
1 'polypeptide(L)'
;MKESGVLSKTSLVFGQMNEPPGARLRVALTGLTMAEQFRDGQGQDVLLFIDNIFRFTQAGSEVSALLGRVPSQAGYQPTLATEMGALQERITSTKKGSITSVQAVYVPADDLTDPAPATTFAHLDAKIVLDLSLIHI
;
A
#
# COMPACT_ATOMS: atom_id res chain seq x y z
N MET A 1 20.82 4.86 2.98
CA MET A 1 20.07 5.61 4.02
C MET A 1 20.93 5.93 5.22
N LYS A 2 21.64 4.98 5.78
CA LYS A 2 22.51 5.24 6.94
C LYS A 2 23.65 6.20 6.60
N GLU A 3 24.30 5.99 5.47
CA GLU A 3 25.42 6.82 4.99
C GLU A 3 24.99 8.24 4.63
N SER A 4 23.76 8.42 4.14
CA SER A 4 23.21 9.72 3.78
C SER A 4 22.62 10.49 4.97
N GLY A 5 22.60 9.90 6.17
CA GLY A 5 22.10 10.55 7.39
C GLY A 5 20.60 10.71 7.49
N VAL A 6 19.82 10.18 6.55
CA VAL A 6 18.35 10.30 6.55
C VAL A 6 17.67 9.33 7.47
N LEU A 7 18.38 8.30 7.95
CA LEU A 7 17.80 7.26 8.80
C LEU A 7 17.26 7.82 10.12
N SER A 8 17.88 8.86 10.66
CA SER A 8 17.42 9.52 11.90
C SER A 8 16.04 10.17 11.76
N LYS A 9 15.61 10.48 10.52
CA LYS A 9 14.32 11.09 10.20
C LYS A 9 13.35 10.09 9.56
N THR A 10 13.66 8.80 9.63
CA THR A 10 12.89 7.74 8.97
C THR A 10 12.37 6.76 10.00
N SER A 11 11.09 6.44 9.91
CA SER A 11 10.48 5.33 10.66
C SER A 11 10.30 4.15 9.71
N LEU A 12 10.79 2.98 10.10
CA LEU A 12 10.72 1.77 9.31
C LEU A 12 9.68 0.82 9.91
N VAL A 13 8.75 0.37 9.11
CA VAL A 13 7.71 -0.58 9.51
C VAL A 13 7.79 -1.79 8.60
N PHE A 14 8.03 -2.96 9.18
CA PHE A 14 8.25 -4.18 8.43
C PHE A 14 7.12 -5.18 8.63
N GLY A 15 6.70 -5.81 7.53
CA GLY A 15 5.86 -7.00 7.53
C GLY A 15 6.49 -8.03 6.62
N GLN A 16 6.99 -9.12 7.18
CA GLN A 16 7.67 -10.16 6.41
C GLN A 16 6.68 -11.09 5.73
N MET A 17 7.11 -11.69 4.62
CA MET A 17 6.29 -12.61 3.83
C MET A 17 5.85 -13.86 4.59
N ASN A 18 6.63 -14.30 5.57
CA ASN A 18 6.34 -15.48 6.39
C ASN A 18 5.42 -15.20 7.57
N GLU A 19 5.04 -13.94 7.79
CA GLU A 19 4.08 -13.60 8.83
C GLU A 19 2.67 -14.09 8.48
N PRO A 20 1.81 -14.35 9.49
CA PRO A 20 0.41 -14.68 9.23
C PRO A 20 -0.31 -13.58 8.43
N PRO A 21 -1.35 -13.92 7.64
CA PRO A 21 -2.03 -12.94 6.80
C PRO A 21 -2.65 -11.77 7.57
N GLY A 22 -3.10 -12.00 8.79
CA GLY A 22 -3.61 -10.93 9.65
C GLY A 22 -2.54 -9.90 9.99
N ALA A 23 -1.33 -10.34 10.31
CA ALA A 23 -0.19 -9.46 10.60
C ALA A 23 0.22 -8.69 9.33
N ARG A 24 0.31 -9.35 8.19
CA ARG A 24 0.65 -8.71 6.91
C ARG A 24 -0.39 -7.68 6.48
N LEU A 25 -1.66 -7.92 6.76
CA LEU A 25 -2.73 -6.97 6.50
C LEU A 25 -2.59 -5.71 7.37
N ARG A 26 -2.20 -5.89 8.63
CA ARG A 26 -2.11 -4.80 9.62
C ARG A 26 -0.87 -3.94 9.47
N VAL A 27 0.20 -4.43 8.86
CA VAL A 27 1.44 -3.68 8.76
C VAL A 27 1.28 -2.37 7.97
N ALA A 28 0.52 -2.39 6.89
CA ALA A 28 0.23 -1.19 6.11
C ALA A 28 -0.57 -0.17 6.93
N LEU A 29 -1.57 -0.63 7.68
CA LEU A 29 -2.37 0.22 8.56
C LEU A 29 -1.55 0.81 9.70
N THR A 30 -0.61 0.04 10.25
CA THR A 30 0.30 0.51 11.29
C THR A 30 1.19 1.64 10.77
N GLY A 31 1.82 1.45 9.62
CA GLY A 31 2.65 2.48 8.99
C GLY A 31 1.86 3.74 8.68
N LEU A 32 0.64 3.59 8.20
CA LEU A 32 -0.23 4.71 7.90
C LEU A 32 -0.65 5.46 9.18
N THR A 33 -0.94 4.75 10.27
CA THR A 33 -1.25 5.37 11.57
C THR A 33 -0.08 6.20 12.08
N MET A 34 1.15 5.72 11.94
CA MET A 34 2.35 6.49 12.27
C MET A 34 2.48 7.74 11.41
N ALA A 35 2.24 7.62 10.11
CA ALA A 35 2.25 8.77 9.20
C ALA A 35 1.20 9.81 9.58
N GLU A 36 -0.01 9.38 9.94
CA GLU A 36 -1.07 10.27 10.42
C GLU A 36 -0.68 10.97 11.72
N GLN A 37 0.01 10.29 12.62
CA GLN A 37 0.49 10.89 13.86
C GLN A 37 1.51 12.01 13.58
N PHE A 38 2.42 11.80 12.65
CA PHE A 38 3.37 12.85 12.25
C PHE A 38 2.67 14.03 11.57
N ARG A 39 1.68 13.76 10.73
CA ARG A 39 0.90 14.79 10.04
C ARG A 39 0.04 15.61 11.01
N ASP A 40 -0.76 14.95 11.82
CA ASP A 40 -1.81 15.59 12.63
C ASP A 40 -1.34 15.94 14.04
N GLY A 41 -0.53 15.06 14.66
CA GLY A 41 -0.02 15.26 16.02
C GLY A 41 1.14 16.23 16.07
N GLN A 42 2.02 16.23 15.08
CA GLN A 42 3.22 17.05 15.01
C GLN A 42 3.18 18.13 13.93
N GLY A 43 2.14 18.16 13.11
CA GLY A 43 1.98 19.15 12.05
C GLY A 43 3.05 19.08 10.96
N GLN A 44 3.53 17.89 10.64
CA GLN A 44 4.61 17.67 9.68
C GLN A 44 4.07 17.22 8.32
N ASP A 45 4.87 17.49 7.29
CA ASP A 45 4.67 16.89 5.97
C ASP A 45 5.41 15.56 5.94
N VAL A 46 4.70 14.51 5.57
CA VAL A 46 5.19 13.13 5.63
C VAL A 46 5.35 12.58 4.22
N LEU A 47 6.49 11.94 3.95
CA LEU A 47 6.70 11.16 2.74
C LEU A 47 6.58 9.67 3.12
N LEU A 48 5.56 9.01 2.58
CA LEU A 48 5.22 7.62 2.86
C LEU A 48 5.61 6.75 1.67
N PHE A 49 6.49 5.79 1.91
CA PHE A 49 6.83 4.76 0.93
C PHE A 49 6.16 3.45 1.31
N ILE A 50 5.46 2.83 0.37
CA ILE A 50 4.85 1.51 0.54
C ILE A 50 5.44 0.56 -0.50
N ASP A 51 6.16 -0.42 -0.04
CA ASP A 51 6.70 -1.49 -0.88
C ASP A 51 6.26 -2.83 -0.28
N ASN A 52 5.26 -3.41 -0.76
CA ASN A 52 4.47 -3.23 -1.97
C ASN A 52 2.98 -3.25 -1.59
N ILE A 53 2.16 -2.36 -2.12
CA ILE A 53 0.73 -2.28 -1.77
C ILE A 53 -0.04 -3.54 -2.18
N PHE A 54 0.43 -4.27 -3.18
CA PHE A 54 -0.14 -5.56 -3.57
C PHE A 54 -0.15 -6.57 -2.40
N ARG A 55 0.83 -6.50 -1.50
CA ARG A 55 0.90 -7.39 -0.33
C ARG A 55 -0.25 -7.15 0.65
N PHE A 56 -0.70 -5.91 0.78
CA PHE A 56 -1.92 -5.59 1.54
C PHE A 56 -3.14 -6.28 0.93
N THR A 57 -3.31 -6.20 -0.38
CA THR A 57 -4.38 -6.87 -1.11
C THR A 57 -4.32 -8.39 -0.97
N GLN A 58 -3.13 -8.97 -1.15
CA GLN A 58 -2.92 -10.41 -1.02
C GLN A 58 -3.25 -10.92 0.38
N ALA A 59 -2.80 -10.22 1.41
CA ALA A 59 -3.11 -10.56 2.80
C ALA A 59 -4.62 -10.46 3.07
N GLY A 60 -5.27 -9.46 2.52
CA GLY A 60 -6.73 -9.31 2.61
C GLY A 60 -7.49 -10.47 1.96
N SER A 61 -7.01 -10.96 0.82
CA SER A 61 -7.63 -12.12 0.15
C SER A 61 -7.48 -13.40 0.97
N GLU A 62 -6.33 -13.60 1.60
CA GLU A 62 -6.09 -14.76 2.47
C GLU A 62 -6.97 -14.72 3.72
N VAL A 63 -7.11 -13.56 4.36
CA VAL A 63 -8.01 -13.39 5.51
C VAL A 63 -9.46 -13.63 5.11
N SER A 64 -9.88 -13.12 3.96
CA SER A 64 -11.24 -13.32 3.45
C SER A 64 -11.54 -14.80 3.21
N ALA A 65 -10.59 -15.54 2.66
CA ALA A 65 -10.71 -17.00 2.47
C ALA A 65 -10.85 -17.74 3.80
N LEU A 66 -10.06 -17.36 4.80
CA LEU A 66 -10.14 -17.95 6.15
C LEU A 66 -11.50 -17.67 6.83
N LEU A 67 -12.12 -16.55 6.52
CA LEU A 67 -13.45 -16.20 7.03
C LEU A 67 -14.60 -16.86 6.23
N GLY A 68 -14.28 -17.64 5.20
CA GLY A 68 -15.27 -18.33 4.38
C GLY A 68 -16.07 -17.44 3.45
N ARG A 69 -15.60 -16.25 3.12
CA ARG A 69 -16.27 -15.35 2.17
C ARG A 69 -16.15 -15.90 0.76
N VAL A 70 -17.20 -15.71 -0.04
CA VAL A 70 -17.18 -16.12 -1.45
C VAL A 70 -16.24 -15.17 -2.21
N PRO A 71 -15.20 -15.70 -2.89
CA PRO A 71 -14.26 -14.85 -3.63
C PRO A 71 -14.94 -14.19 -4.82
N SER A 72 -14.49 -13.00 -5.15
CA SER A 72 -14.88 -12.28 -6.36
C SER A 72 -14.06 -12.78 -7.57
N GLN A 73 -14.19 -12.08 -8.68
CA GLN A 73 -13.40 -12.36 -9.87
C GLN A 73 -11.90 -12.40 -9.56
N ALA A 74 -11.18 -13.35 -10.15
CA ALA A 74 -9.74 -13.57 -9.97
C ALA A 74 -9.34 -13.98 -8.53
N GLY A 75 -10.30 -14.42 -7.70
CA GLY A 75 -10.02 -14.94 -6.37
C GLY A 75 -9.79 -13.89 -5.28
N TYR A 76 -9.98 -12.63 -5.58
CA TYR A 76 -9.85 -11.56 -4.59
C TYR A 76 -11.08 -11.49 -3.66
N GLN A 77 -10.89 -10.85 -2.51
CA GLN A 77 -11.97 -10.61 -1.56
C GLN A 77 -13.07 -9.70 -2.18
N PRO A 78 -14.34 -9.94 -1.85
CA PRO A 78 -15.43 -9.10 -2.38
C PRO A 78 -15.37 -7.66 -1.87
N THR A 79 -14.64 -7.42 -0.77
CA THR A 79 -14.47 -6.11 -0.15
C THR A 79 -13.20 -5.37 -0.62
N LEU A 80 -12.53 -5.85 -1.68
CA LEU A 80 -11.26 -5.28 -2.15
C LEU A 80 -11.32 -3.77 -2.37
N ALA A 81 -12.32 -3.31 -3.11
CA ALA A 81 -12.46 -1.88 -3.41
C ALA A 81 -12.67 -1.05 -2.13
N THR A 82 -13.47 -1.55 -1.20
CA THR A 82 -13.73 -0.89 0.07
C THR A 82 -12.48 -0.82 0.95
N GLU A 83 -11.75 -1.92 1.06
CA GLU A 83 -10.51 -1.99 1.85
C GLU A 83 -9.43 -1.08 1.28
N MET A 84 -9.23 -1.13 -0.03
CA MET A 84 -8.26 -0.29 -0.71
C MET A 84 -8.64 1.18 -0.63
N GLY A 85 -9.90 1.50 -0.83
CA GLY A 85 -10.41 2.87 -0.71
C GLY A 85 -10.23 3.43 0.70
N ALA A 86 -10.55 2.65 1.72
CA ALA A 86 -10.38 3.06 3.11
C ALA A 86 -8.92 3.36 3.45
N LEU A 87 -7.98 2.57 2.93
CA LEU A 87 -6.55 2.82 3.12
C LEU A 87 -6.10 4.07 2.37
N GLN A 88 -6.45 4.19 1.10
CA GLN A 88 -5.97 5.28 0.24
C GLN A 88 -6.57 6.63 0.64
N GLU A 89 -7.81 6.69 1.10
CA GLU A 89 -8.44 7.93 1.54
C GLU A 89 -7.77 8.55 2.77
N ARG A 90 -7.10 7.76 3.57
CA ARG A 90 -6.33 8.27 4.72
C ARG A 90 -5.04 8.96 4.30
N ILE A 91 -4.55 8.67 3.09
CA ILE A 91 -3.34 9.30 2.51
C ILE A 91 -3.77 10.61 1.88
N THR A 92 -3.86 11.64 2.69
CA THR A 92 -4.34 12.95 2.25
C THR A 92 -3.69 14.08 3.04
N SER A 93 -3.84 15.29 2.54
CA SER A 93 -3.44 16.49 3.26
C SER A 93 -4.55 16.96 4.18
N THR A 94 -4.17 17.45 5.35
CA THR A 94 -5.07 18.08 6.30
C THR A 94 -4.62 19.53 6.55
N LYS A 95 -5.36 20.24 7.39
CA LYS A 95 -4.96 21.61 7.79
C LYS A 95 -3.66 21.63 8.60
N LYS A 96 -3.24 20.51 9.16
CA LYS A 96 -2.06 20.40 10.03
C LYS A 96 -0.81 19.96 9.28
N GLY A 97 -0.94 19.24 8.18
CA GLY A 97 0.17 18.72 7.42
C GLY A 97 -0.28 17.91 6.23
N SER A 98 0.67 17.25 5.56
CA SER A 98 0.38 16.45 4.36
C SER A 98 1.01 15.06 4.44
N ILE A 99 0.44 14.11 3.70
CA ILE A 99 1.07 12.84 3.41
C ILE A 99 1.17 12.72 1.90
N THR A 100 2.40 12.65 1.40
CA THR A 100 2.70 12.31 0.01
C THR A 100 3.18 10.86 -0.03
N SER A 101 2.62 10.04 -0.90
CA SER A 101 2.98 8.64 -0.98
C SER A 101 3.64 8.25 -2.30
N VAL A 102 4.60 7.34 -2.20
CA VAL A 102 5.16 6.62 -3.34
C VAL A 102 4.91 5.14 -3.08
N GLN A 103 4.14 4.51 -3.94
CA GLN A 103 3.68 3.14 -3.76
C GLN A 103 4.17 2.26 -4.90
N ALA A 104 4.88 1.20 -4.55
CA ALA A 104 5.18 0.14 -5.51
C ALA A 104 3.95 -0.74 -5.67
N VAL A 105 3.58 -1.02 -6.91
CA VAL A 105 2.42 -1.85 -7.23
C VAL A 105 2.86 -3.01 -8.11
N TYR A 106 2.76 -4.23 -7.58
CA TYR A 106 3.00 -5.42 -8.37
C TYR A 106 1.79 -5.70 -9.28
N VAL A 107 2.07 -5.97 -10.55
CA VAL A 107 1.04 -6.28 -11.56
C VAL A 107 1.15 -7.75 -11.92
N PRO A 108 0.23 -8.61 -11.44
CA PRO A 108 0.28 -10.04 -11.74
C PRO A 108 0.17 -10.31 -13.24
N ALA A 109 1.09 -11.10 -13.78
CA ALA A 109 1.13 -11.52 -15.19
C ALA A 109 1.09 -10.33 -16.18
N ASP A 110 1.63 -9.18 -15.81
CA ASP A 110 1.61 -7.94 -16.62
C ASP A 110 0.20 -7.47 -16.99
N ASP A 111 -0.82 -7.93 -16.29
CA ASP A 111 -2.23 -7.59 -16.55
C ASP A 111 -2.67 -6.37 -15.73
N LEU A 112 -2.63 -5.20 -16.34
CA LEU A 112 -3.07 -3.95 -15.70
C LEU A 112 -4.58 -3.92 -15.42
N THR A 113 -5.34 -4.86 -15.97
CA THR A 113 -6.78 -4.99 -15.71
C THR A 113 -7.08 -5.90 -14.52
N ASP A 114 -6.07 -6.56 -13.97
CA ASP A 114 -6.22 -7.33 -12.73
C ASP A 114 -6.84 -6.44 -11.63
N PRO A 115 -7.81 -6.95 -10.86
CA PRO A 115 -8.53 -6.14 -9.87
C PRO A 115 -7.63 -5.43 -8.85
N ALA A 116 -6.51 -6.00 -8.45
CA ALA A 116 -5.62 -5.38 -7.47
C ALA A 116 -4.96 -4.11 -8.01
N PRO A 117 -4.18 -4.14 -9.11
CA PRO A 117 -3.61 -2.91 -9.66
C PRO A 117 -4.67 -1.95 -10.16
N ALA A 118 -5.73 -2.43 -10.82
CA ALA A 118 -6.79 -1.57 -11.34
C ALA A 118 -7.45 -0.75 -10.22
N THR A 119 -7.81 -1.39 -9.11
CA THR A 119 -8.41 -0.71 -7.96
C THR A 119 -7.43 0.27 -7.32
N THR A 120 -6.16 -0.10 -7.20
CA THR A 120 -5.13 0.78 -6.65
C THR A 120 -4.94 2.02 -7.51
N PHE A 121 -4.82 1.85 -8.83
CA PHE A 121 -4.59 2.97 -9.75
C PHE A 121 -5.73 3.97 -9.77
N ALA A 122 -6.96 3.54 -9.49
CA ALA A 122 -8.11 4.44 -9.40
C ALA A 122 -7.96 5.49 -8.29
N HIS A 123 -7.15 5.24 -7.29
CA HIS A 123 -6.93 6.15 -6.15
C HIS A 123 -5.63 6.96 -6.26
N LEU A 124 -4.80 6.71 -7.27
CA LEU A 124 -3.50 7.37 -7.43
C LEU A 124 -3.61 8.56 -8.39
N ASP A 125 -2.95 9.67 -8.04
CA ASP A 125 -2.91 10.88 -8.86
C ASP A 125 -2.02 10.72 -10.09
N ALA A 126 -0.96 9.93 -9.97
CA ALA A 126 -0.01 9.68 -11.05
C ALA A 126 0.50 8.24 -10.98
N LYS A 127 0.86 7.69 -12.12
CA LYS A 127 1.45 6.35 -12.21
C LYS A 127 2.58 6.31 -13.22
N ILE A 128 3.58 5.48 -12.91
CA ILE A 128 4.69 5.16 -13.82
C ILE A 128 4.66 3.65 -14.03
N VAL A 129 4.57 3.22 -15.27
CA VAL A 129 4.58 1.80 -15.63
C VAL A 129 5.98 1.41 -16.05
N LEU A 130 6.55 0.40 -15.38
CA LEU A 130 7.85 -0.16 -15.72
C LEU A 130 7.63 -1.39 -16.60
N ASP A 131 8.34 -1.46 -17.71
CA ASP A 131 8.26 -2.56 -18.66
C ASP A 131 9.66 -3.12 -18.90
N LEU A 132 9.74 -4.44 -19.03
CA LEU A 132 11.01 -5.13 -19.29
C LEU A 132 11.67 -4.69 -20.60
N SER A 133 10.91 -4.26 -21.58
CA SER A 133 11.42 -3.74 -22.84
C SER A 133 12.34 -2.52 -22.66
N LEU A 134 12.16 -1.78 -21.56
CA LEU A 134 12.99 -0.62 -21.23
C LEU A 134 14.42 -1.01 -20.78
N ILE A 135 14.62 -2.26 -20.41
CA ILE A 135 15.92 -2.76 -19.95
C ILE A 135 16.88 -2.95 -21.13
N HIS A 136 16.38 -3.13 -22.33
CA HIS A 136 17.15 -3.42 -23.51
C HIS A 136 17.58 -2.18 -24.32
N ILE A 137 17.35 -1.02 -23.78
CA ILE A 137 17.83 0.24 -24.36
C ILE A 137 19.23 0.63 -23.78
#